data_1a3f5ec9c9b9e17d8d6732042169bb4c
#
_entry.id   1a3f5ec9c9b9e17d8d6732042169bb4c
#
_cell.length_a   1.000
_cell.length_b   1.000
_cell.length_c   1.000
_cell.angle_alpha   90.00
_cell.angle_beta   90.00
_cell.angle_gamma   90.00
#
_symmetry.space_group_name_H-M   'P 1'
#
loop_
_entity.id
_entity.type
_entity.pdbx_description
1 polymer ?
#
loop_
_entity_poly.entity_id
_entity_poly.type
_entity_poly.pdbx_seq_one_letter_code
_entity_poly.pdbx_strand_id
1 'polypeptide(L)'
;SRGLGDVYKRQEISKILSGEVEDQVKIFFTDNHIVFEFDDTVVVSRLIEGEYFRIDQMLSSDYETKVKINKREFLDCIDRATLFVKEGDKKPIIITIDDTGMQLNINSQMGSMNEEIDIDKEGKDIMIGFNPKFLIDALKVIDDEEISIYLVNPKAPCFIKNEEESYIYPVSYTHLTLPTN
;
A
#
# COMPACT_ATOMS: atom_id res chain seq x y z
N SER A 1 15.08 6.38 -12.35
CA SER A 1 15.43 6.32 -10.95
C SER A 1 15.62 4.87 -10.51
N ARG A 2 16.79 4.52 -9.99
CA ARG A 2 17.07 3.17 -9.47
C ARG A 2 16.63 3.15 -8.01
N GLY A 3 15.62 2.34 -7.67
CA GLY A 3 15.05 2.30 -6.33
C GLY A 3 15.98 1.64 -5.32
N LEU A 4 16.09 2.22 -4.14
CA LEU A 4 16.51 1.54 -2.93
C LEU A 4 15.38 0.56 -2.57
N GLY A 5 15.46 -0.63 -3.09
CA GLY A 5 14.41 -1.58 -2.88
C GLY A 5 14.60 -2.31 -1.57
N ASP A 6 13.73 -2.14 -0.76
CA ASP A 6 13.34 -2.77 0.49
C ASP A 6 13.17 -1.72 1.59
N VAL A 7 11.99 -1.64 2.12
CA VAL A 7 11.62 -0.77 3.25
C VAL A 7 12.57 -0.99 4.43
N TYR A 8 12.98 -2.25 4.67
CA TYR A 8 13.92 -2.61 5.73
C TYR A 8 15.28 -1.92 5.56
N LYS A 9 15.85 -1.91 4.36
CA LYS A 9 17.13 -1.26 4.10
C LYS A 9 17.07 0.25 4.29
N ARG A 10 15.95 0.88 3.90
CA ARG A 10 15.74 2.32 4.13
C ARG A 10 15.66 2.63 5.62
N GLN A 11 14.95 1.81 6.39
CA GLN A 11 14.84 1.98 7.84
C GLN A 11 16.18 1.82 8.54
N GLU A 12 17.00 0.85 8.14
CA GLU A 12 18.33 0.67 8.70
C GLU A 12 19.26 1.84 8.35
N ILE A 13 19.23 2.31 7.10
CA ILE A 13 19.99 3.50 6.69
C ILE A 13 19.51 4.73 7.47
N SER A 14 18.22 4.93 7.64
CA SER A 14 17.65 6.04 8.41
C SER A 14 18.09 6.02 9.88
N LYS A 15 18.20 4.85 10.50
CA LYS A 15 18.71 4.72 11.88
C LYS A 15 20.19 5.07 11.98
N ILE A 16 20.97 4.68 10.98
CA ILE A 16 22.41 4.95 10.94
C ILE A 16 22.69 6.43 10.64
N LEU A 17 21.85 7.05 9.81
CA LEU A 17 21.92 8.49 9.46
C LEU A 17 21.29 9.41 10.51
N SER A 18 21.02 8.93 11.73
CA SER A 18 20.52 9.74 12.85
C SER A 18 21.63 10.64 13.41
N GLY A 19 22.05 11.63 12.64
CA GLY A 19 22.97 12.70 13.04
C GLY A 19 22.26 14.04 13.28
N GLU A 20 23.03 15.09 13.51
CA GLU A 20 22.47 16.43 13.64
C GLU A 20 22.12 17.00 12.25
N VAL A 21 21.24 18.01 12.21
CA VAL A 21 20.70 18.58 10.94
C VAL A 21 21.79 19.18 10.03
N GLU A 22 22.96 19.47 10.58
CA GLU A 22 24.10 20.08 9.84
C GLU A 22 25.06 19.02 9.25
N ASP A 23 24.88 17.74 9.58
CA ASP A 23 25.77 16.68 9.10
C ASP A 23 25.58 16.42 7.60
N GLN A 24 26.68 16.36 6.88
CA GLN A 24 26.67 16.13 5.43
C GLN A 24 26.83 14.64 5.13
N VAL A 25 25.93 14.11 4.32
CA VAL A 25 26.01 12.74 3.78
C VAL A 25 26.41 12.81 2.31
N LYS A 26 27.51 12.16 1.95
CA LYS A 26 27.88 11.98 0.54
C LYS A 26 27.26 10.71 0.00
N ILE A 27 26.61 10.81 -1.16
CA ILE A 27 25.94 9.68 -1.81
C ILE A 27 26.60 9.42 -3.16
N PHE A 28 27.05 8.19 -3.35
CA PHE A 28 27.65 7.76 -4.61
C PHE A 28 26.83 6.63 -5.23
N PHE A 29 26.72 6.63 -6.53
CA PHE A 29 26.08 5.59 -7.30
C PHE A 29 27.10 4.89 -8.20
N THR A 30 27.05 3.57 -8.17
CA THR A 30 27.69 2.71 -9.16
C THR A 30 26.63 1.97 -9.96
N ASP A 31 27.01 1.12 -10.90
CA ASP A 31 26.05 0.36 -11.70
C ASP A 31 25.13 -0.51 -10.84
N ASN A 32 25.62 -1.07 -9.74
CA ASN A 32 24.90 -2.05 -8.93
C ASN A 32 24.80 -1.68 -7.44
N HIS A 33 25.40 -0.57 -7.01
CA HIS A 33 25.43 -0.19 -5.61
C HIS A 33 25.15 1.29 -5.42
N ILE A 34 24.59 1.62 -4.25
CA ILE A 34 24.57 2.96 -3.68
C ILE A 34 25.44 2.96 -2.44
N VAL A 35 26.27 3.98 -2.28
CA VAL A 35 27.19 4.14 -1.16
C VAL A 35 26.84 5.44 -0.45
N PHE A 36 26.70 5.37 0.86
CA PHE A 36 26.54 6.52 1.74
C PHE A 36 27.83 6.65 2.56
N GLU A 37 28.42 7.83 2.57
CA GLU A 37 29.60 8.18 3.37
C GLU A 37 29.25 9.37 4.26
N PHE A 38 29.40 9.19 5.56
CA PHE A 38 29.20 10.23 6.57
C PHE A 38 30.09 9.93 7.76
N ASP A 39 30.74 10.96 8.29
CA ASP A 39 31.79 10.84 9.29
C ASP A 39 32.80 9.74 8.92
N ASP A 40 33.09 8.83 9.85
CA ASP A 40 33.98 7.68 9.65
C ASP A 40 33.22 6.41 9.19
N THR A 41 31.94 6.56 8.75
CA THR A 41 31.08 5.45 8.40
C THR A 41 30.80 5.40 6.89
N VAL A 42 30.94 4.20 6.31
CA VAL A 42 30.57 3.92 4.92
C VAL A 42 29.52 2.82 4.89
N VAL A 43 28.35 3.12 4.31
CA VAL A 43 27.27 2.17 4.11
C VAL A 43 27.14 1.84 2.63
N VAL A 44 27.29 0.57 2.27
CA VAL A 44 27.13 0.09 0.91
C VAL A 44 25.84 -0.74 0.80
N SER A 45 24.96 -0.39 -0.11
CA SER A 45 23.76 -1.17 -0.40
C SER A 45 23.72 -1.54 -1.88
N ARG A 46 23.39 -2.80 -2.17
CA ARG A 46 23.19 -3.25 -3.54
C ARG A 46 21.85 -2.70 -4.06
N LEU A 47 21.87 -2.15 -5.27
CA LEU A 47 20.66 -1.75 -5.99
C LEU A 47 19.89 -2.99 -6.44
N ILE A 48 18.56 -2.91 -6.44
CA ILE A 48 17.71 -3.97 -7.01
C ILE A 48 17.88 -3.96 -8.53
N GLU A 49 18.08 -5.14 -9.08
CA GLU A 49 18.07 -5.37 -10.53
C GLU A 49 16.62 -5.36 -11.04
N GLY A 50 16.38 -4.70 -12.17
CA GLY A 50 15.09 -4.61 -12.83
C GLY A 50 14.72 -3.20 -13.22
N GLU A 51 13.73 -3.10 -14.11
CA GLU A 51 13.14 -1.81 -14.44
C GLU A 51 12.33 -1.28 -13.25
N TYR A 52 12.55 -0.02 -12.90
CA TYR A 52 11.72 0.64 -11.91
C TYR A 52 10.30 0.80 -12.45
N PHE A 53 9.31 0.61 -11.60
CA PHE A 53 7.92 0.84 -11.97
C PHE A 53 7.77 2.22 -12.62
N ARG A 54 7.15 2.26 -13.79
CA ARG A 54 6.85 3.50 -14.51
C ARG A 54 5.68 4.18 -13.79
N ILE A 55 6.02 4.98 -12.79
CA ILE A 55 5.06 5.71 -11.96
C ILE A 55 4.13 6.54 -12.85
N ASP A 56 4.66 7.16 -13.91
CA ASP A 56 3.88 7.96 -14.86
C ASP A 56 2.72 7.18 -15.50
N GLN A 57 2.91 5.88 -15.77
CA GLN A 57 1.85 5.01 -16.29
C GLN A 57 0.86 4.57 -15.21
N MET A 58 1.31 4.55 -13.96
CA MET A 58 0.46 4.23 -12.81
C MET A 58 -0.31 5.45 -12.31
N LEU A 59 0.15 6.66 -12.65
CA LEU A 59 -0.50 7.94 -12.34
C LEU A 59 -1.51 8.35 -13.42
N SER A 60 -1.66 7.54 -14.50
CA SER A 60 -2.69 7.83 -15.49
C SER A 60 -4.05 7.91 -14.80
N SER A 61 -4.85 8.88 -15.21
CA SER A 61 -6.19 9.12 -14.69
C SER A 61 -7.23 8.05 -15.09
N ASP A 62 -6.77 6.94 -15.65
CA ASP A 62 -7.61 5.86 -16.13
C ASP A 62 -7.97 4.92 -14.98
N TYR A 63 -8.89 5.32 -14.14
CA TYR A 63 -9.55 4.44 -13.17
C TYR A 63 -10.94 4.05 -13.67
N GLU A 64 -11.38 2.85 -13.36
CA GLU A 64 -12.74 2.39 -13.63
C GLU A 64 -13.66 2.62 -12.45
N THR A 65 -13.08 2.69 -11.24
CA THR A 65 -13.84 2.91 -9.99
C THR A 65 -13.06 3.85 -9.08
N LYS A 66 -13.76 4.84 -8.55
CA LYS A 66 -13.29 5.74 -7.50
C LYS A 66 -14.20 5.61 -6.29
N VAL A 67 -13.61 5.56 -5.11
CA VAL A 67 -14.32 5.48 -3.84
C VAL A 67 -13.80 6.56 -2.91
N LYS A 68 -14.70 7.38 -2.37
CA LYS A 68 -14.43 8.29 -1.28
C LYS A 68 -14.94 7.68 0.03
N ILE A 69 -14.08 7.62 1.05
CA ILE A 69 -14.36 6.88 2.28
C ILE A 69 -13.71 7.58 3.49
N ASN A 70 -14.37 7.47 4.65
CA ASN A 70 -13.75 7.87 5.91
C ASN A 70 -12.60 6.93 6.27
N LYS A 71 -11.40 7.48 6.39
CA LYS A 71 -10.16 6.72 6.65
C LYS A 71 -10.23 5.92 7.95
N ARG A 72 -10.73 6.55 9.02
CA ARG A 72 -10.76 5.93 10.34
C ARG A 72 -11.70 4.73 10.37
N GLU A 73 -12.89 4.88 9.82
CA GLU A 73 -13.87 3.81 9.74
C GLU A 73 -13.33 2.62 8.93
N PHE A 74 -12.71 2.91 7.79
CA PHE A 74 -12.07 1.88 6.95
C PHE A 74 -10.92 1.17 7.66
N LEU A 75 -10.04 1.92 8.34
CA LEU A 75 -8.94 1.36 9.10
C LEU A 75 -9.44 0.46 10.25
N ASP A 76 -10.42 0.93 11.03
CA ASP A 76 -11.00 0.19 12.14
C ASP A 76 -11.65 -1.11 11.66
N CYS A 77 -12.33 -1.08 10.50
CA CYS A 77 -12.91 -2.26 9.87
C CYS A 77 -11.83 -3.29 9.47
N ILE A 78 -10.74 -2.83 8.83
CA ILE A 78 -9.63 -3.71 8.44
C ILE A 78 -8.92 -4.28 9.68
N ASP A 79 -8.71 -3.48 10.73
CA ASP A 79 -8.08 -3.94 11.96
C ASP A 79 -8.92 -5.06 12.60
N ARG A 80 -10.26 -4.94 12.64
CA ARG A 80 -11.14 -6.03 13.11
C ARG A 80 -11.02 -7.29 12.24
N ALA A 81 -10.89 -7.14 10.92
CA ALA A 81 -10.71 -8.26 10.00
C ALA A 81 -9.41 -9.04 10.29
N THR A 82 -8.35 -8.36 10.75
CA THR A 82 -7.08 -9.02 11.07
C THR A 82 -7.19 -10.02 12.22
N LEU A 83 -8.17 -9.89 13.11
CA LEU A 83 -8.41 -10.84 14.20
C LEU A 83 -8.76 -12.26 13.69
N PHE A 84 -9.21 -12.37 12.45
CA PHE A 84 -9.55 -13.64 11.80
C PHE A 84 -8.38 -14.19 10.96
N VAL A 85 -7.22 -13.54 10.93
CA VAL A 85 -6.03 -13.96 10.19
C VAL A 85 -4.96 -14.39 11.18
N LYS A 86 -4.47 -15.64 11.07
CA LYS A 86 -3.32 -16.08 11.87
C LYS A 86 -2.05 -15.38 11.40
N GLU A 87 -1.15 -15.13 12.34
CA GLU A 87 0.18 -14.63 12.02
C GLU A 87 0.88 -15.58 11.02
N GLY A 88 1.32 -15.00 9.88
CA GLY A 88 1.89 -15.78 8.77
C GLY A 88 0.89 -16.32 7.74
N ASP A 89 -0.40 -16.23 7.98
CA ASP A 89 -1.42 -16.58 6.98
C ASP A 89 -1.57 -15.44 5.96
N LYS A 90 -1.52 -15.78 4.68
CA LYS A 90 -1.63 -14.79 3.58
C LYS A 90 -3.07 -14.65 3.07
N LYS A 91 -4.06 -14.93 3.92
CA LYS A 91 -5.46 -14.80 3.49
C LYS A 91 -5.81 -13.34 3.22
N PRO A 92 -6.35 -13.05 2.03
CA PRO A 92 -6.81 -11.71 1.70
C PRO A 92 -8.13 -11.42 2.40
N ILE A 93 -8.34 -10.14 2.68
CA ILE A 93 -9.69 -9.61 2.82
C ILE A 93 -10.27 -9.38 1.43
N ILE A 94 -11.54 -9.66 1.26
CA ILE A 94 -12.27 -9.43 0.02
C ILE A 94 -13.08 -8.15 0.19
N ILE A 95 -12.83 -7.20 -0.68
CA ILE A 95 -13.58 -5.94 -0.73
C ILE A 95 -14.47 -5.97 -1.96
N THR A 96 -15.77 -5.86 -1.76
CA THR A 96 -16.78 -5.71 -2.80
C THR A 96 -17.31 -4.30 -2.75
N ILE A 97 -17.28 -3.60 -3.87
CA ILE A 97 -17.76 -2.22 -4.02
C ILE A 97 -18.85 -2.24 -5.09
N ASP A 98 -20.03 -1.84 -4.72
CA ASP A 98 -21.19 -1.70 -5.60
C ASP A 98 -22.01 -0.45 -5.25
N ASP A 99 -23.19 -0.30 -5.86
CA ASP A 99 -24.05 0.86 -5.64
C ASP A 99 -24.70 0.90 -4.24
N THR A 100 -24.58 -0.18 -3.45
CA THR A 100 -25.09 -0.23 -2.08
C THR A 100 -24.04 0.19 -1.04
N GLY A 101 -22.75 0.21 -1.40
CA GLY A 101 -21.65 0.57 -0.51
C GLY A 101 -20.41 -0.31 -0.70
N MET A 102 -19.59 -0.33 0.31
CA MET A 102 -18.42 -1.22 0.38
C MET A 102 -18.66 -2.32 1.39
N GLN A 103 -18.51 -3.57 0.96
CA GLN A 103 -18.54 -4.74 1.83
C GLN A 103 -17.14 -5.31 1.99
N LEU A 104 -16.73 -5.55 3.23
CA LEU A 104 -15.47 -6.15 3.59
C LEU A 104 -15.71 -7.52 4.18
N ASN A 105 -15.21 -8.54 3.50
CA ASN A 105 -15.42 -9.94 3.85
C ASN A 105 -14.12 -10.65 4.13
N ILE A 106 -14.09 -11.44 5.19
CA ILE A 106 -13.04 -12.41 5.45
C ILE A 106 -13.67 -13.74 5.90
N ASN A 107 -13.10 -14.84 5.42
CA ASN A 107 -13.48 -16.18 5.84
C ASN A 107 -12.22 -17.01 6.13
N SER A 108 -12.08 -17.48 7.34
CA SER A 108 -10.93 -18.26 7.80
C SER A 108 -11.35 -19.44 8.67
N GLN A 109 -10.38 -20.23 9.10
CA GLN A 109 -10.63 -21.30 10.09
C GLN A 109 -11.00 -20.76 11.48
N MET A 110 -10.68 -19.49 11.76
CA MET A 110 -10.99 -18.83 13.03
C MET A 110 -12.41 -18.25 13.06
N GLY A 111 -13.06 -18.14 11.90
CA GLY A 111 -14.38 -17.55 11.74
C GLY A 111 -14.49 -16.71 10.48
N SER A 112 -15.60 -16.01 10.39
CA SER A 112 -15.90 -15.10 9.29
C SER A 112 -16.37 -13.75 9.80
N MET A 113 -16.09 -12.71 9.04
CA MET A 113 -16.58 -11.35 9.26
C MET A 113 -17.14 -10.81 7.95
N ASN A 114 -18.23 -10.08 8.04
CA ASN A 114 -18.79 -9.31 6.96
C ASN A 114 -19.20 -7.95 7.55
N GLU A 115 -18.58 -6.88 7.09
CA GLU A 115 -18.92 -5.51 7.48
C GLU A 115 -19.22 -4.66 6.26
N GLU A 116 -20.15 -3.72 6.44
CA GLU A 116 -20.53 -2.75 5.45
C GLU A 116 -20.03 -1.36 5.87
N ILE A 117 -19.51 -0.61 4.91
CA ILE A 117 -18.99 0.73 5.12
C ILE A 117 -19.67 1.65 4.09
N ASP A 118 -20.16 2.79 4.58
CA ASP A 118 -20.71 3.82 3.71
C ASP A 118 -19.62 4.48 2.89
N ILE A 119 -19.85 4.63 1.59
CA ILE A 119 -18.90 5.21 0.64
C ILE A 119 -19.61 6.08 -0.38
N ASP A 120 -18.89 7.03 -0.96
CA ASP A 120 -19.26 7.65 -2.22
C ASP A 120 -18.54 6.95 -3.37
N LYS A 121 -19.28 6.28 -4.24
CA LYS A 121 -18.74 5.52 -5.37
C LYS A 121 -18.98 6.25 -6.69
N GLU A 122 -17.95 6.29 -7.51
CA GLU A 122 -18.02 6.65 -8.93
C GLU A 122 -17.49 5.49 -9.78
N GLY A 123 -18.19 5.12 -10.84
CA GLY A 123 -17.72 4.10 -11.79
C GLY A 123 -18.31 2.71 -11.58
N LYS A 124 -17.57 1.67 -11.98
CA LYS A 124 -18.05 0.29 -12.03
C LYS A 124 -18.01 -0.41 -10.69
N ASP A 125 -18.82 -1.47 -10.57
CA ASP A 125 -18.72 -2.40 -9.46
C ASP A 125 -17.42 -3.21 -9.57
N ILE A 126 -16.80 -3.49 -8.43
CA ILE A 126 -15.55 -4.21 -8.38
C ILE A 126 -15.46 -5.11 -7.15
N MET A 127 -14.86 -6.28 -7.33
CA MET A 127 -14.47 -7.18 -6.23
C MET A 127 -12.98 -7.40 -6.31
N ILE A 128 -12.26 -7.12 -5.23
CA ILE A 128 -10.80 -7.17 -5.18
C ILE A 128 -10.33 -7.72 -3.82
N GLY A 129 -9.22 -8.45 -3.83
CA GLY A 129 -8.59 -8.96 -2.61
C GLY A 129 -7.35 -8.17 -2.23
N PHE A 130 -7.20 -7.88 -0.94
CA PHE A 130 -6.01 -7.23 -0.40
C PHE A 130 -5.43 -7.98 0.78
N ASN A 131 -4.12 -7.90 0.93
CA ASN A 131 -3.50 -8.19 2.21
C ASN A 131 -3.81 -7.06 3.19
N PRO A 132 -4.50 -7.33 4.32
CA PRO A 132 -4.90 -6.28 5.26
C PRO A 132 -3.71 -5.44 5.75
N LYS A 133 -2.55 -6.05 5.92
CA LYS A 133 -1.35 -5.36 6.39
C LYS A 133 -0.95 -4.20 5.48
N PHE A 134 -1.02 -4.39 4.15
CA PHE A 134 -0.62 -3.33 3.21
C PHE A 134 -1.57 -2.13 3.23
N LEU A 135 -2.87 -2.39 3.42
CA LEU A 135 -3.85 -1.33 3.59
C LEU A 135 -3.62 -0.58 4.91
N ILE A 136 -3.43 -1.31 6.02
CA ILE A 136 -3.17 -0.73 7.34
C ILE A 136 -1.90 0.14 7.31
N ASP A 137 -0.81 -0.37 6.72
CA ASP A 137 0.46 0.36 6.64
C ASP A 137 0.29 1.68 5.84
N ALA A 138 -0.49 1.66 4.75
CA ALA A 138 -0.81 2.85 3.99
C ALA A 138 -1.69 3.83 4.76
N LEU A 139 -2.78 3.34 5.38
CA LEU A 139 -3.75 4.19 6.08
C LEU A 139 -3.18 4.85 7.35
N LYS A 140 -2.21 4.20 8.02
CA LYS A 140 -1.59 4.74 9.24
C LYS A 140 -0.67 5.95 9.01
N VAL A 141 -0.16 6.13 7.81
CA VAL A 141 0.73 7.25 7.46
C VAL A 141 0.02 8.41 6.78
N ILE A 142 -1.28 8.28 6.54
CA ILE A 142 -2.13 9.31 5.96
C ILE A 142 -2.79 10.08 7.08
N ASP A 143 -2.68 11.42 7.09
CA ASP A 143 -3.26 12.27 8.12
C ASP A 143 -4.70 12.68 7.84
N ASP A 144 -5.14 12.65 6.57
CA ASP A 144 -6.48 13.06 6.14
C ASP A 144 -7.59 12.19 6.78
N GLU A 145 -8.73 12.80 7.09
CA GLU A 145 -9.92 12.09 7.60
C GLU A 145 -10.68 11.37 6.49
N GLU A 146 -10.71 11.96 5.29
CA GLU A 146 -11.30 11.38 4.10
C GLU A 146 -10.22 11.08 3.06
N ILE A 147 -10.33 9.93 2.43
CA ILE A 147 -9.41 9.49 1.38
C ILE A 147 -10.17 9.06 0.14
N SER A 148 -9.51 9.13 -1.01
CA SER A 148 -10.01 8.58 -2.26
C SER A 148 -9.19 7.36 -2.68
N ILE A 149 -9.89 6.27 -3.00
CA ILE A 149 -9.29 5.01 -3.49
C ILE A 149 -9.64 4.88 -4.97
N TYR A 150 -8.62 4.73 -5.80
CA TYR A 150 -8.74 4.60 -7.24
C TYR A 150 -8.39 3.17 -7.65
N LEU A 151 -9.28 2.52 -8.37
CA LEU A 151 -9.17 1.14 -8.80
C LEU A 151 -9.34 1.05 -10.33
N VAL A 152 -8.43 0.34 -10.98
CA VAL A 152 -8.47 0.12 -12.43
C VAL A 152 -9.17 -1.20 -12.75
N ASN A 153 -8.76 -2.28 -12.10
CA ASN A 153 -9.35 -3.61 -12.25
C ASN A 153 -8.93 -4.51 -11.07
N PRO A 154 -9.54 -5.70 -10.90
CA PRO A 154 -9.22 -6.61 -9.80
C PRO A 154 -7.80 -7.17 -9.76
N LYS A 155 -7.01 -6.95 -10.80
CA LYS A 155 -5.63 -7.46 -10.95
C LYS A 155 -4.59 -6.35 -11.05
N ALA A 156 -4.96 -5.14 -10.70
CA ALA A 156 -4.07 -3.98 -10.65
C ALA A 156 -3.96 -3.45 -9.21
N PRO A 157 -2.84 -2.81 -8.85
CA PRO A 157 -2.76 -2.07 -7.60
C PRO A 157 -3.86 -1.02 -7.54
N CYS A 158 -4.40 -0.76 -6.35
CA CYS A 158 -5.20 0.43 -6.11
C CYS A 158 -4.29 1.59 -5.69
N PHE A 159 -4.79 2.80 -5.86
CA PHE A 159 -4.09 4.02 -5.45
C PHE A 159 -4.93 4.75 -4.41
N ILE A 160 -4.31 5.10 -3.30
CA ILE A 160 -4.92 5.96 -2.29
C ILE A 160 -4.34 7.36 -2.46
N LYS A 161 -5.20 8.35 -2.61
CA LYS A 161 -4.84 9.76 -2.77
C LYS A 161 -5.72 10.62 -1.87
N ASN A 162 -5.23 11.82 -1.53
CA ASN A 162 -6.09 12.88 -1.00
C ASN A 162 -6.61 13.79 -2.14
N GLU A 163 -7.54 14.68 -1.81
CA GLU A 163 -8.11 15.61 -2.80
C GLU A 163 -7.08 16.56 -3.42
N GLU A 164 -6.04 16.92 -2.67
CA GLU A 164 -4.95 17.79 -3.14
C GLU A 164 -3.88 17.05 -3.96
N GLU A 165 -3.99 15.73 -4.09
CA GLU A 165 -2.99 14.84 -4.72
C GLU A 165 -1.56 15.06 -4.19
N SER A 166 -1.43 15.50 -2.94
CA SER A 166 -0.14 15.76 -2.30
C SER A 166 0.66 14.48 -2.05
N TYR A 167 -0.03 13.33 -2.03
CA TYR A 167 0.58 12.00 -1.99
C TYR A 167 -0.21 11.00 -2.82
N ILE A 168 0.46 9.93 -3.22
CA ILE A 168 -0.12 8.78 -3.91
C ILE A 168 0.45 7.52 -3.30
N TYR A 169 -0.41 6.70 -2.72
CA TYR A 169 -0.05 5.42 -2.11
C TYR A 169 -0.52 4.26 -2.98
N PRO A 170 0.37 3.52 -3.65
CA PRO A 170 0.01 2.29 -4.35
C PRO A 170 -0.10 1.15 -3.34
N VAL A 171 -1.23 0.44 -3.35
CA VAL A 171 -1.45 -0.77 -2.55
C VAL A 171 -1.63 -1.95 -3.47
N SER A 172 -0.78 -2.96 -3.31
CA SER A 172 -0.82 -4.17 -4.11
C SER A 172 -2.04 -5.03 -3.76
N TYR A 173 -2.71 -5.55 -4.78
CA TYR A 173 -3.79 -6.53 -4.64
C TYR A 173 -3.25 -7.93 -4.33
N THR A 174 -4.13 -8.80 -3.84
CA THR A 174 -3.86 -10.23 -3.69
C THR A 174 -4.69 -11.01 -4.69
N HIS A 175 -4.05 -11.90 -5.43
CA HIS A 175 -4.76 -12.78 -6.37
C HIS A 175 -5.82 -13.60 -5.64
N LEU A 176 -7.09 -13.43 -6.03
CA LEU A 176 -8.17 -14.29 -5.61
C LEU A 176 -8.10 -15.56 -6.48
N THR A 177 -7.59 -16.66 -5.93
CA THR A 177 -7.83 -17.96 -6.51
C THR A 177 -9.26 -18.36 -6.15
N LEU A 178 -10.19 -18.17 -7.08
CA LEU A 178 -11.51 -18.77 -6.95
C LEU A 178 -11.32 -20.30 -6.93
N PRO A 179 -11.97 -21.02 -6.00
CA PRO A 179 -11.97 -22.47 -6.06
C PRO A 179 -12.59 -22.87 -7.42
N THR A 180 -11.80 -23.50 -8.25
CA THR A 180 -12.31 -24.20 -9.44
C THR A 180 -13.17 -25.34 -8.95
N ASN A 181 -14.49 -25.23 -9.16
CA ASN A 181 -15.43 -26.35 -9.02
C ASN A 181 -15.09 -27.45 -10.01
#